data_179e440a49a4210739c06d286106d64f
#
_entry.id   179e440a49a4210739c06d286106d64f
#
_cell.length_a   1.000
_cell.length_b   1.000
_cell.length_c   1.000
_cell.angle_alpha   90.00
_cell.angle_beta   90.00
_cell.angle_gamma   90.00
#
_symmetry.space_group_name_H-M   'P 1'
#
loop_
_entity.id
_entity.type
_entity.pdbx_description
1 polymer ?
#
loop_
_entity_poly.entity_id
_entity_poly.type
_entity_poly.pdbx_seq_one_letter_code
_entity_poly.pdbx_strand_id
1 'polypeptide(L)'
;MGNVNKNIEEAARATAYVMEWHEEIKNNPLRQKYHFEVPAGWCNDPNGFSILGGKYHLFYQHMPYVSDPGDYKMYWGHAVSENLVDWEDLPVALAPVDECDGGGCWSGCALELDQKVYLMYTGLDARNGMQQGQCMAVSDDGIHFTKTEDSPILADTLCEADKKDFRDPYIWRQNGEWNMILGSTKDHFAQALLYRSDDLKNWRFVNTMAESLGELGSVCECPNFFEIGKKYILFISPHGLNLRKSVYLTGDFDYPTGKFFWDTYGEIDWGMDYYAPQVIKDGNGRCIMIGWMNSWNWMPWCDGTYYTSKMGWCGGMALPRELRLDELGRLHFEPVQELKNYRTEPKEMVSVIAEEEGISIETADNSHCEMIIDFNLKGTTAEIIQLEVKSNEKEKVLVNLNLKLGEIEFDRSHTFDHLKSKRRCSFRSVSEASCRIHVFIDSASVELFTDDYMTCMTNTVYVPENADRIKIRGIGGLVKILKVQSWAIKKN
;
A
#
# COMPACT_ATOMS: atom_id res chain seq x y z
N MET A 1 -14.47 32.22 26.95
CA MET A 1 -13.98 32.00 25.58
C MET A 1 -13.70 30.53 25.51
N GLY A 2 -14.47 29.76 24.73
CA GLY A 2 -14.27 28.31 24.63
C GLY A 2 -12.85 28.01 24.16
N ASN A 3 -12.25 26.96 24.71
CA ASN A 3 -10.97 26.43 24.23
C ASN A 3 -11.16 26.06 22.78
N VAL A 4 -10.63 26.84 21.87
CA VAL A 4 -10.69 26.55 20.45
C VAL A 4 -9.81 25.31 20.24
N ASN A 5 -10.38 24.31 19.57
CA ASN A 5 -9.67 23.07 19.28
C ASN A 5 -8.60 23.33 18.21
N LYS A 6 -7.35 23.46 18.64
CA LYS A 6 -6.21 23.77 17.75
C LYS A 6 -6.08 22.80 16.59
N ASN A 7 -6.39 21.51 16.81
CA ASN A 7 -6.36 20.51 15.75
C ASN A 7 -7.36 20.85 14.66
N ILE A 8 -8.61 21.15 15.01
CA ILE A 8 -9.66 21.47 14.02
C ILE A 8 -9.33 22.73 13.24
N GLU A 9 -8.80 23.78 13.90
CA GLU A 9 -8.41 25.02 13.22
C GLU A 9 -7.29 24.82 12.22
N GLU A 10 -6.21 24.11 12.62
CA GLU A 10 -5.09 23.87 11.70
C GLU A 10 -5.46 22.87 10.61
N ALA A 11 -6.24 21.83 10.91
CA ALA A 11 -6.77 20.90 9.92
C ALA A 11 -7.63 21.62 8.87
N ALA A 12 -8.49 22.55 9.27
CA ALA A 12 -9.30 23.35 8.33
C ALA A 12 -8.42 24.23 7.44
N ARG A 13 -7.35 24.82 7.98
CA ARG A 13 -6.38 25.62 7.22
C ARG A 13 -5.62 24.78 6.21
N ALA A 14 -5.12 23.61 6.63
CA ALA A 14 -4.44 22.66 5.77
C ALA A 14 -5.35 22.17 4.65
N THR A 15 -6.60 21.83 4.97
CA THR A 15 -7.61 21.41 3.98
C THR A 15 -7.85 22.50 2.93
N ALA A 16 -8.05 23.74 3.35
CA ALA A 16 -8.29 24.85 2.42
C ALA A 16 -7.10 25.03 1.45
N TYR A 17 -5.87 24.94 1.96
CA TYR A 17 -4.66 25.03 1.14
C TYR A 17 -4.57 23.88 0.12
N VAL A 18 -4.77 22.63 0.56
CA VAL A 18 -4.73 21.46 -0.30
C VAL A 18 -5.77 21.53 -1.41
N MET A 19 -7.00 21.95 -1.09
CA MET A 19 -8.08 22.04 -2.08
C MET A 19 -7.87 23.18 -3.09
N GLU A 20 -7.27 24.29 -2.68
CA GLU A 20 -6.86 25.35 -3.60
C GLU A 20 -5.86 24.84 -4.64
N TRP A 21 -4.80 24.16 -4.19
CA TRP A 21 -3.80 23.55 -5.07
C TRP A 21 -4.38 22.42 -5.93
N HIS A 22 -5.27 21.60 -5.38
CA HIS A 22 -5.94 20.54 -6.13
C HIS A 22 -6.66 21.09 -7.38
N GLU A 23 -7.37 22.18 -7.25
CA GLU A 23 -8.09 22.79 -8.40
C GLU A 23 -7.15 23.16 -9.56
N GLU A 24 -5.90 23.53 -9.26
CA GLU A 24 -4.91 23.87 -10.28
C GLU A 24 -4.30 22.63 -10.96
N ILE A 25 -4.13 21.52 -10.22
CA ILE A 25 -3.39 20.33 -10.70
C ILE A 25 -4.25 19.14 -11.06
N LYS A 26 -5.55 19.12 -10.73
CA LYS A 26 -6.45 17.96 -10.93
C LYS A 26 -6.56 17.47 -12.38
N ASN A 27 -6.30 18.35 -13.36
CA ASN A 27 -6.35 18.02 -14.77
C ASN A 27 -4.96 17.67 -15.37
N ASN A 28 -3.94 17.52 -14.54
CA ASN A 28 -2.63 17.10 -15.04
C ASN A 28 -2.72 15.68 -15.63
N PRO A 29 -2.16 15.41 -16.82
CA PRO A 29 -2.28 14.12 -17.50
C PRO A 29 -1.66 12.93 -16.73
N LEU A 30 -0.76 13.20 -15.78
CA LEU A 30 -0.18 12.16 -14.91
C LEU A 30 -1.03 11.81 -13.69
N ARG A 31 -2.14 12.54 -13.46
CA ARG A 31 -3.09 12.21 -12.38
C ARG A 31 -3.75 10.85 -12.66
N GLN A 32 -3.69 9.98 -11.66
CA GLN A 32 -4.30 8.66 -11.72
C GLN A 32 -5.82 8.78 -11.95
N LYS A 33 -6.38 7.86 -12.72
CA LYS A 33 -7.81 7.86 -13.06
C LYS A 33 -8.64 7.00 -12.12
N TYR A 34 -8.10 5.86 -11.68
CA TYR A 34 -8.84 4.92 -10.85
C TYR A 34 -8.08 4.44 -9.61
N HIS A 35 -6.83 4.82 -9.43
CA HIS A 35 -6.16 4.71 -8.13
C HIS A 35 -6.51 5.90 -7.23
N PHE A 36 -6.43 5.73 -5.93
CA PHE A 36 -6.41 6.85 -4.99
C PHE A 36 -5.08 7.59 -5.12
N GLU A 37 -5.15 8.90 -5.18
CA GLU A 37 -3.97 9.76 -5.21
C GLU A 37 -4.24 11.01 -4.38
N VAL A 38 -3.26 11.44 -3.57
CA VAL A 38 -3.40 12.63 -2.74
C VAL A 38 -3.84 13.84 -3.57
N PRO A 39 -4.81 14.66 -3.12
CA PRO A 39 -5.29 15.79 -3.91
C PRO A 39 -4.20 16.82 -4.22
N ALA A 40 -3.33 17.12 -3.26
CA ALA A 40 -2.12 17.93 -3.41
C ALA A 40 -1.16 17.66 -2.24
N GLY A 41 0.09 18.11 -2.34
CA GLY A 41 1.10 17.86 -1.33
C GLY A 41 1.67 16.44 -1.39
N TRP A 42 2.10 15.90 -0.27
CA TRP A 42 2.70 14.57 -0.14
C TRP A 42 1.77 13.59 0.57
N CYS A 43 1.73 12.33 0.14
CA CYS A 43 1.25 11.24 0.98
C CYS A 43 2.20 10.03 0.94
N ASN A 44 2.23 9.30 2.07
CA ASN A 44 2.85 7.99 2.18
C ASN A 44 1.87 7.01 2.84
N ASP A 45 2.20 6.37 3.93
CA ASP A 45 1.48 5.24 4.53
C ASP A 45 -0.04 5.45 4.61
N PRO A 46 -0.86 4.48 4.20
CA PRO A 46 -2.25 4.43 4.62
C PRO A 46 -2.32 4.31 6.14
N ASN A 47 -3.24 5.04 6.74
CA ASN A 47 -3.51 5.05 8.17
C ASN A 47 -4.99 4.82 8.42
N GLY A 48 -5.33 4.23 9.54
CA GLY A 48 -6.71 4.12 9.96
C GLY A 48 -7.66 3.57 8.89
N PHE A 49 -7.17 2.74 7.97
CA PHE A 49 -8.02 2.10 6.98
C PHE A 49 -9.08 1.28 7.69
N SER A 50 -10.34 1.65 7.54
CA SER A 50 -11.43 1.16 8.40
C SER A 50 -12.79 1.27 7.72
N ILE A 51 -13.80 0.63 8.32
CA ILE A 51 -15.20 0.81 7.94
C ILE A 51 -15.87 1.55 9.09
N LEU A 52 -16.33 2.76 8.82
CA LEU A 52 -16.97 3.64 9.78
C LEU A 52 -18.31 4.09 9.20
N GLY A 53 -19.37 3.96 9.97
CA GLY A 53 -20.73 4.29 9.47
C GLY A 53 -21.11 3.55 8.18
N GLY A 54 -20.54 2.38 7.91
CA GLY A 54 -20.80 1.56 6.71
C GLY A 54 -20.03 1.97 5.44
N LYS A 55 -19.16 2.95 5.51
CA LYS A 55 -18.27 3.39 4.41
C LYS A 55 -16.82 3.04 4.70
N TYR A 56 -16.02 2.87 3.64
CA TYR A 56 -14.58 2.70 3.73
C TYR A 56 -13.93 4.05 3.97
N HIS A 57 -13.18 4.18 5.05
CA HIS A 57 -12.39 5.36 5.38
C HIS A 57 -10.91 5.05 5.22
N LEU A 58 -10.22 5.93 4.55
CA LEU A 58 -8.77 5.90 4.36
C LEU A 58 -8.19 7.19 4.93
N PHE A 59 -7.48 7.08 6.03
CA PHE A 59 -6.57 8.12 6.45
C PHE A 59 -5.19 7.82 5.86
N TYR A 60 -4.32 8.82 5.81
CA TYR A 60 -2.97 8.63 5.27
C TYR A 60 -2.00 9.67 5.83
N GLN A 61 -0.75 9.29 5.92
CA GLN A 61 0.32 10.23 6.21
C GLN A 61 0.33 11.32 5.15
N HIS A 62 0.33 12.58 5.59
CA HIS A 62 0.14 13.73 4.70
C HIS A 62 1.02 14.91 5.08
N MET A 63 1.62 15.54 4.08
CA MET A 63 2.24 16.87 4.21
C MET A 63 1.49 17.83 3.30
N PRO A 64 0.55 18.63 3.84
CA PRO A 64 -0.36 19.44 3.01
C PRO A 64 0.34 20.57 2.27
N TYR A 65 1.42 21.11 2.83
CA TYR A 65 2.08 22.31 2.32
C TYR A 65 3.27 22.04 1.41
N VAL A 66 3.66 20.79 1.24
CA VAL A 66 4.80 20.37 0.43
C VAL A 66 4.54 19.02 -0.23
N SER A 67 5.18 18.80 -1.36
CA SER A 67 5.03 17.58 -2.17
C SER A 67 6.32 16.76 -2.26
N ASP A 68 7.33 17.08 -1.46
CA ASP A 68 8.62 16.39 -1.39
C ASP A 68 8.96 16.11 0.09
N PRO A 69 9.35 14.88 0.46
CA PRO A 69 9.72 14.57 1.83
C PRO A 69 10.99 15.30 2.24
N GLY A 70 10.94 15.98 3.37
CA GLY A 70 12.04 16.73 3.98
C GLY A 70 11.82 16.82 5.49
N ASP A 71 12.34 17.89 6.12
CA ASP A 71 12.15 18.16 7.54
C ASP A 71 10.76 18.73 7.87
N TYR A 72 9.72 18.16 7.25
CA TYR A 72 8.35 18.62 7.41
C TYR A 72 7.55 17.71 8.32
N LYS A 73 6.53 18.31 8.96
CA LYS A 73 5.69 17.62 9.92
C LYS A 73 4.57 16.85 9.23
N MET A 74 4.34 15.62 9.66
CA MET A 74 3.26 14.80 9.18
C MET A 74 1.93 15.18 9.82
N TYR A 75 0.91 15.29 8.99
CA TYR A 75 -0.52 15.35 9.28
C TYR A 75 -1.16 14.00 8.92
N TRP A 76 -2.45 13.87 9.18
CA TRP A 76 -3.27 12.82 8.58
C TRP A 76 -4.27 13.44 7.61
N GLY A 77 -4.15 13.10 6.33
CA GLY A 77 -5.19 13.31 5.33
C GLY A 77 -6.32 12.31 5.55
N HIS A 78 -7.46 12.51 4.88
CA HIS A 78 -8.63 11.68 5.04
C HIS A 78 -9.44 11.60 3.75
N ALA A 79 -9.88 10.40 3.37
CA ALA A 79 -10.79 10.16 2.26
C ALA A 79 -11.80 9.08 2.61
N VAL A 80 -12.94 9.08 1.93
CA VAL A 80 -14.04 8.12 2.13
C VAL A 80 -14.48 7.52 0.81
N SER A 81 -14.88 6.24 0.82
CA SER A 81 -15.41 5.53 -0.34
C SER A 81 -16.56 4.60 0.03
N GLU A 82 -17.52 4.45 -0.87
CA GLU A 82 -18.57 3.43 -0.76
C GLU A 82 -18.17 2.09 -1.41
N ASN A 83 -17.09 2.09 -2.23
CA ASN A 83 -16.79 0.97 -3.13
C ASN A 83 -15.29 0.72 -3.36
N LEU A 84 -14.39 1.32 -2.56
CA LEU A 84 -12.93 1.16 -2.65
C LEU A 84 -12.27 1.73 -3.92
N VAL A 85 -13.03 2.25 -4.86
CA VAL A 85 -12.55 2.77 -6.15
C VAL A 85 -12.80 4.27 -6.27
N ASP A 86 -14.01 4.72 -5.95
CA ASP A 86 -14.36 6.13 -5.92
C ASP A 86 -14.12 6.68 -4.53
N TRP A 87 -13.13 7.55 -4.42
CA TRP A 87 -12.74 8.20 -3.17
C TRP A 87 -13.14 9.67 -3.20
N GLU A 88 -13.73 10.14 -2.11
CA GLU A 88 -14.05 11.53 -1.83
C GLU A 88 -13.11 12.05 -0.75
N ASP A 89 -12.42 13.15 -1.03
CA ASP A 89 -11.53 13.80 -0.07
C ASP A 89 -12.35 14.46 1.05
N LEU A 90 -11.96 14.20 2.28
CA LEU A 90 -12.50 14.79 3.49
C LEU A 90 -11.49 15.78 4.10
N PRO A 91 -11.91 16.62 5.06
CA PRO A 91 -10.98 17.48 5.77
C PRO A 91 -9.82 16.70 6.40
N VAL A 92 -8.64 17.32 6.44
CA VAL A 92 -7.48 16.82 7.18
C VAL A 92 -7.93 16.46 8.60
N ALA A 93 -7.60 15.24 9.06
CA ALA A 93 -8.07 14.73 10.34
C ALA A 93 -7.19 15.14 11.52
N LEU A 94 -5.85 15.05 11.36
CA LEU A 94 -4.88 15.37 12.40
C LEU A 94 -3.83 16.35 11.90
N ALA A 95 -3.54 17.35 12.74
CA ALA A 95 -2.48 18.32 12.55
C ALA A 95 -1.50 18.28 13.75
N PRO A 96 -0.18 18.43 13.56
CA PRO A 96 0.84 18.32 14.62
C PRO A 96 0.92 19.63 15.43
N VAL A 97 -0.07 19.88 16.28
CA VAL A 97 -0.25 21.15 17.00
C VAL A 97 -0.07 21.05 18.52
N ASP A 98 -0.05 19.86 19.07
CA ASP A 98 0.09 19.64 20.49
C ASP A 98 1.54 19.30 20.89
N GLU A 99 1.80 19.33 22.19
CA GLU A 99 3.15 19.12 22.70
C GLU A 99 3.67 17.70 22.41
N CYS A 100 2.79 16.71 22.53
CA CYS A 100 3.15 15.29 22.30
C CYS A 100 3.32 14.90 20.83
N ASP A 101 2.88 15.73 19.91
CA ASP A 101 2.96 15.46 18.47
C ASP A 101 3.43 16.64 17.63
N GLY A 102 3.93 17.69 18.26
CA GLY A 102 4.42 18.87 17.56
C GLY A 102 5.54 18.63 16.55
N GLY A 103 6.17 17.46 16.58
CA GLY A 103 7.12 16.95 15.58
C GLY A 103 6.47 16.23 14.40
N GLY A 104 5.23 15.77 14.56
CA GLY A 104 4.47 15.04 13.54
C GLY A 104 3.44 14.08 14.12
N CYS A 105 2.34 13.86 13.42
CA CYS A 105 1.36 12.80 13.67
C CYS A 105 1.73 11.62 12.75
N TRP A 106 2.43 10.61 13.29
CA TRP A 106 2.88 9.45 12.51
C TRP A 106 1.81 8.36 12.45
N SER A 107 2.13 7.25 11.80
CA SER A 107 1.17 6.22 11.43
C SER A 107 0.42 5.60 12.61
N GLY A 108 -0.71 4.98 12.30
CA GLY A 108 -1.58 4.35 13.27
C GLY A 108 -2.88 3.83 12.66
N CYS A 109 -3.89 3.58 13.50
CA CYS A 109 -5.14 2.97 13.12
C CYS A 109 -6.37 3.77 13.55
N ALA A 110 -7.55 3.38 13.05
CA ALA A 110 -8.85 3.91 13.43
C ALA A 110 -9.78 2.79 13.90
N LEU A 111 -10.68 3.11 14.80
CA LEU A 111 -11.73 2.20 15.26
C LEU A 111 -13.01 2.96 15.58
N GLU A 112 -14.15 2.28 15.44
CA GLU A 112 -15.45 2.77 15.89
C GLU A 112 -15.83 2.08 17.21
N LEU A 113 -16.19 2.87 18.21
CA LEU A 113 -16.66 2.38 19.50
C LEU A 113 -17.71 3.35 20.06
N ASP A 114 -18.88 2.81 20.44
CA ASP A 114 -19.99 3.56 21.04
C ASP A 114 -20.40 4.80 20.21
N GLN A 115 -20.51 4.61 18.90
CA GLN A 115 -20.87 5.65 17.89
C GLN A 115 -19.87 6.80 17.78
N LYS A 116 -18.64 6.60 18.27
CA LYS A 116 -17.51 7.53 18.12
C LYS A 116 -16.39 6.87 17.35
N VAL A 117 -15.65 7.68 16.62
CA VAL A 117 -14.44 7.26 15.91
C VAL A 117 -13.21 7.68 16.71
N TYR A 118 -12.33 6.72 16.95
CA TYR A 118 -11.06 6.93 17.63
C TYR A 118 -9.92 6.73 16.64
N LEU A 119 -9.00 7.69 16.59
CA LEU A 119 -7.72 7.53 15.93
C LEU A 119 -6.65 7.29 16.97
N MET A 120 -5.89 6.22 16.78
CA MET A 120 -4.72 5.91 17.60
C MET A 120 -3.49 6.04 16.72
N TYR A 121 -2.55 6.91 17.09
CA TYR A 121 -1.42 7.27 16.23
C TYR A 121 -0.16 7.54 17.07
N THR A 122 0.98 7.53 16.41
CA THR A 122 2.25 7.88 17.04
C THR A 122 2.50 9.37 16.94
N GLY A 123 2.58 10.04 18.07
CA GLY A 123 2.99 11.43 18.16
C GLY A 123 4.50 11.56 18.36
N LEU A 124 5.12 12.55 17.70
CA LEU A 124 6.52 12.92 17.90
C LEU A 124 6.62 14.14 18.83
N ASP A 125 7.16 13.97 20.02
CA ASP A 125 7.43 15.09 20.94
C ASP A 125 8.71 15.84 20.53
N ALA A 126 8.52 16.93 19.80
CA ALA A 126 9.63 17.77 19.32
C ALA A 126 10.47 18.40 20.46
N ARG A 127 9.90 18.57 21.64
CA ARG A 127 10.59 19.13 22.81
C ARG A 127 11.50 18.11 23.49
N ASN A 128 11.18 16.83 23.30
CA ASN A 128 11.86 15.70 23.94
C ASN A 128 12.65 14.85 22.92
N GLY A 129 13.32 15.51 21.99
CA GLY A 129 14.21 14.84 21.02
C GLY A 129 13.48 13.90 20.05
N MET A 130 12.24 14.23 19.65
CA MET A 130 11.39 13.41 18.79
C MET A 130 11.05 12.05 19.40
N GLN A 131 10.90 12.01 20.73
CA GLN A 131 10.44 10.79 21.40
C GLN A 131 9.06 10.39 20.86
N GLN A 132 8.90 9.11 20.59
CA GLN A 132 7.67 8.52 20.09
C GLN A 132 6.77 8.09 21.25
N GLY A 133 5.50 8.48 21.18
CA GLY A 133 4.48 8.10 22.14
C GLY A 133 3.14 7.88 21.42
N GLN A 134 2.31 6.97 21.95
CA GLN A 134 1.03 6.67 21.33
C GLN A 134 0.00 7.68 21.83
N CYS A 135 -0.63 8.36 20.87
CA CYS A 135 -1.61 9.42 21.09
C CYS A 135 -3.01 8.99 20.60
N MET A 136 -4.03 9.69 21.09
CA MET A 136 -5.42 9.39 20.73
C MET A 136 -6.18 10.66 20.36
N ALA A 137 -7.02 10.58 19.34
CA ALA A 137 -8.01 11.58 18.99
C ALA A 137 -9.39 10.94 18.85
N VAL A 138 -10.45 11.70 19.08
CA VAL A 138 -11.83 11.22 19.05
C VAL A 138 -12.71 12.16 18.23
N SER A 139 -13.68 11.57 17.52
CA SER A 139 -14.69 12.28 16.74
C SER A 139 -16.08 11.71 16.99
N ASP A 140 -17.09 12.59 17.04
CA ASP A 140 -18.50 12.21 17.09
C ASP A 140 -19.13 12.08 15.68
N ASP A 141 -18.51 12.68 14.66
CA ASP A 141 -19.02 12.71 13.28
C ASP A 141 -18.13 11.94 12.28
N GLY A 142 -16.99 11.43 12.74
CA GLY A 142 -16.01 10.73 11.89
C GLY A 142 -15.18 11.65 10.97
N ILE A 143 -15.36 12.97 11.07
CA ILE A 143 -14.72 13.97 10.21
C ILE A 143 -13.84 14.93 11.02
N HIS A 144 -14.38 15.48 12.10
CA HIS A 144 -13.70 16.47 12.94
C HIS A 144 -13.17 15.82 14.22
N PHE A 145 -11.86 15.78 14.37
CA PHE A 145 -11.20 15.08 15.48
C PHE A 145 -10.69 16.03 16.56
N THR A 146 -10.94 15.65 17.79
CA THR A 146 -10.41 16.31 18.99
C THR A 146 -9.38 15.39 19.63
N LYS A 147 -8.16 15.89 19.81
CA LYS A 147 -7.11 15.14 20.53
C LYS A 147 -7.42 15.06 22.01
N THR A 148 -7.14 13.90 22.61
CA THR A 148 -7.43 13.69 24.04
C THR A 148 -6.37 14.34 24.90
N GLU A 149 -6.80 14.91 26.03
CA GLU A 149 -5.90 15.58 27.00
C GLU A 149 -4.92 14.59 27.66
N ASP A 150 -5.28 13.29 27.70
CA ASP A 150 -4.45 12.23 28.28
C ASP A 150 -3.30 11.78 27.33
N SER A 151 -3.18 12.37 26.14
CA SER A 151 -2.12 12.00 25.18
C SER A 151 -0.74 12.54 25.62
N PRO A 152 0.33 11.72 25.51
CA PRO A 152 0.33 10.35 25.00
C PRO A 152 -0.21 9.35 26.03
N ILE A 153 -1.10 8.44 25.62
CA ILE A 153 -1.66 7.37 26.44
C ILE A 153 -0.68 6.23 26.72
N LEU A 154 0.41 6.16 25.94
CA LEU A 154 1.53 5.24 26.14
C LEU A 154 2.82 5.91 25.67
N ALA A 155 3.61 6.42 26.61
CA ALA A 155 4.83 7.18 26.34
C ALA A 155 6.12 6.35 26.48
N ASP A 156 6.02 5.09 26.89
CA ASP A 156 7.18 4.21 27.13
C ASP A 156 6.87 2.80 26.66
N THR A 157 7.90 2.09 26.20
CA THR A 157 7.79 0.68 25.75
C THR A 157 7.38 -0.27 26.87
N LEU A 158 7.58 0.10 28.15
CA LEU A 158 7.35 -0.75 29.31
C LEU A 158 8.11 -2.08 29.29
N CYS A 159 9.13 -2.19 28.43
CA CYS A 159 10.01 -3.34 28.26
C CYS A 159 11.41 -2.89 27.82
N GLU A 160 12.29 -3.82 27.45
CA GLU A 160 13.68 -3.50 27.07
C GLU A 160 13.83 -3.08 25.58
N ALA A 161 12.74 -2.82 24.86
CA ALA A 161 12.80 -2.34 23.48
C ALA A 161 13.25 -0.87 23.40
N ASP A 162 13.73 -0.45 22.22
CA ASP A 162 14.21 0.91 22.01
C ASP A 162 13.03 1.90 21.96
N LYS A 163 13.13 2.99 22.73
CA LYS A 163 12.11 4.02 22.81
C LYS A 163 12.10 4.98 21.63
N LYS A 164 13.16 5.00 20.82
CA LYS A 164 13.25 5.85 19.61
C LYS A 164 12.53 5.23 18.41
N ASP A 165 12.39 3.90 18.44
CA ASP A 165 11.65 3.16 17.44
C ASP A 165 10.49 2.44 18.13
N PHE A 166 9.38 3.17 18.36
CA PHE A 166 8.22 2.72 19.11
C PHE A 166 6.95 3.33 18.52
N ARG A 167 6.42 2.73 17.44
CA ARG A 167 5.42 3.36 16.58
C ARG A 167 4.41 2.45 15.92
N ASP A 168 3.47 3.08 15.24
CA ASP A 168 2.49 2.51 14.31
C ASP A 168 1.52 1.55 15.01
N PRO A 169 0.71 2.05 15.97
CA PRO A 169 -0.25 1.23 16.70
C PRO A 169 -1.31 0.63 15.76
N TYR A 170 -1.52 -0.67 15.87
CA TYR A 170 -2.66 -1.37 15.28
C TYR A 170 -3.44 -2.06 16.40
N ILE A 171 -4.77 -1.83 16.45
CA ILE A 171 -5.62 -2.23 17.57
C ILE A 171 -6.72 -3.17 17.09
N TRP A 172 -6.97 -4.21 17.89
CA TRP A 172 -8.13 -5.10 17.72
C TRP A 172 -8.72 -5.51 19.07
N ARG A 173 -9.97 -5.96 19.05
CA ARG A 173 -10.63 -6.50 20.24
C ARG A 173 -10.70 -8.01 20.17
N GLN A 174 -10.28 -8.69 21.22
CA GLN A 174 -10.32 -10.15 21.33
C GLN A 174 -10.53 -10.57 22.78
N ASN A 175 -11.37 -11.55 23.04
CA ASN A 175 -11.68 -12.09 24.39
C ASN A 175 -12.12 -11.03 25.41
N GLY A 176 -12.74 -9.94 24.95
CA GLY A 176 -13.21 -8.85 25.80
C GLY A 176 -12.18 -7.76 26.07
N GLU A 177 -10.89 -7.97 25.77
CA GLU A 177 -9.82 -7.01 25.94
C GLU A 177 -9.46 -6.32 24.61
N TRP A 178 -8.96 -5.09 24.70
CA TRP A 178 -8.28 -4.41 23.60
C TRP A 178 -6.83 -4.89 23.53
N ASN A 179 -6.38 -5.19 22.34
CA ASN A 179 -5.00 -5.55 22.04
C ASN A 179 -4.42 -4.48 21.13
N MET A 180 -3.15 -4.13 21.32
CA MET A 180 -2.41 -3.21 20.49
C MET A 180 -1.06 -3.82 20.16
N ILE A 181 -0.71 -3.87 18.88
CA ILE A 181 0.63 -4.21 18.43
C ILE A 181 1.32 -2.93 17.99
N LEU A 182 2.61 -2.82 18.32
CA LEU A 182 3.48 -1.70 17.97
C LEU A 182 4.76 -2.22 17.36
N GLY A 183 5.27 -1.50 16.37
CA GLY A 183 6.58 -1.73 15.80
C GLY A 183 7.69 -1.17 16.69
N SER A 184 8.80 -1.88 16.76
CA SER A 184 9.97 -1.47 17.54
C SER A 184 11.24 -2.18 17.04
N THR A 185 12.34 -1.94 17.78
CA THR A 185 13.62 -2.61 17.62
C THR A 185 14.23 -2.95 18.99
N LYS A 186 15.08 -3.96 19.03
CA LYS A 186 15.98 -4.24 20.15
C LYS A 186 17.30 -4.77 19.58
N ASP A 187 18.42 -4.21 20.00
CA ASP A 187 19.76 -4.62 19.56
C ASP A 187 19.90 -4.65 18.02
N HIS A 188 19.22 -3.73 17.32
CA HIS A 188 19.13 -3.65 15.85
C HIS A 188 18.32 -4.78 15.18
N PHE A 189 17.49 -5.50 15.92
CA PHE A 189 16.56 -6.48 15.38
C PHE A 189 15.12 -6.02 15.54
N ALA A 190 14.35 -6.12 14.47
CA ALA A 190 12.95 -5.73 14.45
C ALA A 190 12.12 -6.56 15.44
N GLN A 191 11.25 -5.87 16.17
CA GLN A 191 10.32 -6.47 17.11
C GLN A 191 8.91 -5.95 16.91
N ALA A 192 7.91 -6.80 17.11
CA ALA A 192 6.52 -6.43 17.25
C ALA A 192 6.07 -6.64 18.71
N LEU A 193 5.68 -5.57 19.37
CA LEU A 193 5.36 -5.54 20.81
C LEU A 193 3.84 -5.58 21.03
N LEU A 194 3.37 -6.47 21.89
CA LEU A 194 1.95 -6.62 22.22
C LEU A 194 1.62 -5.98 23.57
N TYR A 195 0.58 -5.16 23.55
CA TYR A 195 -0.02 -4.54 24.74
C TYR A 195 -1.50 -4.91 24.86
N ARG A 196 -2.04 -4.85 26.07
CA ARG A 196 -3.48 -5.02 26.34
C ARG A 196 -4.02 -3.93 27.23
N SER A 197 -5.30 -3.63 27.05
CA SER A 197 -6.06 -2.65 27.82
C SER A 197 -7.53 -3.06 27.93
N ASP A 198 -8.16 -2.67 29.05
CA ASP A 198 -9.61 -2.80 29.24
C ASP A 198 -10.38 -1.56 28.73
N ASP A 199 -9.70 -0.39 28.62
CA ASP A 199 -10.34 0.91 28.46
C ASP A 199 -9.74 1.80 27.34
N LEU A 200 -8.82 1.28 26.51
CA LEU A 200 -8.05 2.01 25.47
C LEU A 200 -7.09 3.09 26.00
N LYS A 201 -7.01 3.31 27.29
CA LYS A 201 -6.18 4.35 27.92
C LYS A 201 -5.03 3.77 28.74
N ASN A 202 -5.32 2.73 29.53
CA ASN A 202 -4.34 2.10 30.41
C ASN A 202 -3.80 0.83 29.78
N TRP A 203 -2.62 0.91 29.19
CA TRP A 203 -1.97 -0.19 28.48
C TRP A 203 -0.94 -0.89 29.35
N ARG A 204 -0.93 -2.21 29.29
CA ARG A 204 0.08 -3.07 29.91
C ARG A 204 0.83 -3.86 28.86
N PHE A 205 2.14 -3.92 28.96
CA PHE A 205 2.95 -4.80 28.12
C PHE A 205 2.60 -6.27 28.40
N VAL A 206 2.47 -7.07 27.35
CA VAL A 206 2.15 -8.50 27.42
C VAL A 206 3.37 -9.33 27.04
N ASN A 207 3.88 -9.13 25.82
CA ASN A 207 5.01 -9.87 25.30
C ASN A 207 5.59 -9.20 24.04
N THR A 208 6.83 -9.58 23.67
CA THR A 208 7.32 -9.44 22.30
C THR A 208 6.66 -10.53 21.48
N MET A 209 5.71 -10.12 20.64
CA MET A 209 4.83 -11.00 19.88
C MET A 209 5.58 -11.71 18.75
N ALA A 210 6.41 -10.95 18.02
CA ALA A 210 7.29 -11.45 16.98
C ALA A 210 8.64 -10.76 17.05
N GLU A 211 9.69 -11.53 16.93
CA GLU A 211 11.08 -11.08 16.87
C GLU A 211 11.91 -12.04 16.00
N SER A 212 13.05 -11.54 15.50
CA SER A 212 13.97 -12.38 14.73
C SER A 212 15.41 -11.93 14.97
N LEU A 213 16.34 -12.72 14.45
CA LEU A 213 17.78 -12.41 14.46
C LEU A 213 18.22 -11.81 13.09
N GLY A 214 17.33 -11.09 12.41
CA GLY A 214 17.60 -10.38 11.17
C GLY A 214 16.64 -10.69 10.02
N GLU A 215 15.85 -11.79 10.09
CA GLU A 215 14.89 -12.13 9.02
C GLU A 215 13.78 -11.10 8.88
N LEU A 216 13.45 -10.38 9.95
CA LEU A 216 12.47 -9.31 9.98
C LEU A 216 13.10 -7.90 9.91
N GLY A 217 14.39 -7.80 9.57
CA GLY A 217 15.11 -6.53 9.45
C GLY A 217 15.51 -5.92 10.79
N SER A 218 15.81 -4.62 10.77
CA SER A 218 16.34 -3.89 11.93
C SER A 218 15.29 -3.12 12.72
N VAL A 219 14.21 -2.67 12.07
CA VAL A 219 13.07 -1.97 12.67
C VAL A 219 11.80 -2.54 12.08
N CYS A 220 10.79 -2.76 12.90
CA CYS A 220 9.43 -3.09 12.48
C CYS A 220 8.64 -1.79 12.33
N GLU A 221 8.05 -1.55 11.16
CA GLU A 221 7.07 -0.49 10.91
C GLU A 221 5.73 -1.06 10.49
N CYS A 222 4.67 -0.30 10.73
CA CYS A 222 3.30 -0.54 10.27
C CYS A 222 2.80 -1.98 10.50
N PRO A 223 2.95 -2.55 11.72
CA PRO A 223 2.45 -3.89 11.97
C PRO A 223 0.92 -3.93 11.87
N ASN A 224 0.39 -4.95 11.19
CA ASN A 224 -1.05 -5.27 11.18
C ASN A 224 -1.22 -6.72 11.56
N PHE A 225 -2.12 -7.01 12.48
CA PHE A 225 -2.36 -8.37 12.98
C PHE A 225 -3.84 -8.75 12.85
N PHE A 226 -4.13 -9.80 12.09
CA PHE A 226 -5.50 -10.19 11.76
C PHE A 226 -5.61 -11.68 11.48
N GLU A 227 -6.84 -12.18 11.36
CA GLU A 227 -7.15 -13.60 11.18
C GLU A 227 -7.80 -13.85 9.81
N ILE A 228 -7.30 -14.87 9.10
CA ILE A 228 -7.96 -15.46 7.93
C ILE A 228 -8.15 -16.96 8.17
N GLY A 229 -9.42 -17.39 8.21
CA GLY A 229 -9.75 -18.79 8.50
C GLY A 229 -9.35 -19.20 9.90
N LYS A 230 -8.31 -20.02 10.04
CA LYS A 230 -7.80 -20.51 11.34
C LYS A 230 -6.38 -20.03 11.64
N LYS A 231 -5.80 -19.23 10.76
CA LYS A 231 -4.44 -18.72 10.91
C LYS A 231 -4.46 -17.22 11.20
N TYR A 232 -3.48 -16.79 11.94
CA TYR A 232 -3.18 -15.38 12.15
C TYR A 232 -2.12 -14.94 11.16
N ILE A 233 -2.24 -13.69 10.73
CA ILE A 233 -1.32 -13.05 9.81
C ILE A 233 -0.77 -11.79 10.47
N LEU A 234 0.54 -11.62 10.40
CA LEU A 234 1.24 -10.39 10.78
C LEU A 234 1.86 -9.77 9.54
N PHE A 235 1.45 -8.55 9.19
CA PHE A 235 2.14 -7.69 8.24
C PHE A 235 3.15 -6.82 8.97
N ILE A 236 4.29 -6.60 8.35
CA ILE A 236 5.28 -5.60 8.77
C ILE A 236 5.95 -4.99 7.53
N SER A 237 6.43 -3.76 7.68
CA SER A 237 7.26 -3.07 6.69
C SER A 237 8.64 -2.83 7.29
N PRO A 238 9.59 -3.78 7.12
CA PRO A 238 10.86 -3.77 7.83
C PRO A 238 11.88 -2.84 7.20
N HIS A 239 12.70 -2.19 8.05
CA HIS A 239 13.95 -1.58 7.61
C HIS A 239 15.09 -2.59 7.51
N GLY A 240 16.08 -2.30 6.64
CA GLY A 240 17.34 -3.07 6.58
C GLY A 240 17.27 -4.39 5.82
N LEU A 241 16.16 -4.72 5.17
CA LEU A 241 16.04 -5.86 4.27
C LEU A 241 16.16 -5.43 2.81
N ASN A 242 17.34 -5.11 2.36
CA ASN A 242 17.74 -4.44 1.10
C ASN A 242 16.82 -4.56 -0.14
N LEU A 243 16.03 -5.60 -0.27
CA LEU A 243 15.14 -5.81 -1.41
C LEU A 243 13.69 -6.09 -0.98
N ARG A 244 13.38 -6.05 0.31
CA ARG A 244 12.05 -6.33 0.85
C ARG A 244 11.47 -5.07 1.46
N LYS A 245 10.20 -4.79 1.16
CA LYS A 245 9.51 -3.57 1.55
C LYS A 245 8.43 -3.82 2.59
N SER A 246 7.60 -4.82 2.32
CA SER A 246 6.51 -5.23 3.19
C SER A 246 6.37 -6.73 3.10
N VAL A 247 6.32 -7.39 4.24
CA VAL A 247 6.30 -8.84 4.33
C VAL A 247 5.12 -9.30 5.19
N TYR A 248 4.71 -10.55 4.99
CA TYR A 248 3.74 -11.20 5.84
C TYR A 248 4.32 -12.44 6.51
N LEU A 249 3.85 -12.69 7.69
CA LEU A 249 4.06 -13.91 8.45
C LEU A 249 2.69 -14.56 8.66
N THR A 250 2.61 -15.89 8.52
CA THR A 250 1.39 -16.65 8.81
C THR A 250 1.70 -17.69 9.87
N GLY A 251 0.81 -17.89 10.84
CA GLY A 251 1.06 -18.81 11.93
C GLY A 251 -0.09 -18.94 12.93
N ASP A 252 0.26 -19.42 14.11
CA ASP A 252 -0.66 -19.64 15.22
C ASP A 252 -0.39 -18.64 16.35
N PHE A 253 -1.44 -18.08 16.96
CA PHE A 253 -1.32 -17.12 18.03
C PHE A 253 -1.80 -17.71 19.36
N ASP A 254 -0.89 -17.76 20.33
CA ASP A 254 -1.22 -18.15 21.70
C ASP A 254 -1.67 -16.91 22.48
N TYR A 255 -2.99 -16.68 22.53
CA TYR A 255 -3.55 -15.52 23.19
C TYR A 255 -3.12 -15.36 24.67
N PRO A 256 -3.12 -16.41 25.53
CA PRO A 256 -2.69 -16.27 26.92
C PRO A 256 -1.29 -15.67 27.09
N THR A 257 -0.31 -16.18 26.34
CA THR A 257 1.09 -15.70 26.43
C THR A 257 1.38 -14.50 25.54
N GLY A 258 0.53 -14.22 24.54
CA GLY A 258 0.77 -13.18 23.55
C GLY A 258 1.87 -13.52 22.55
N LYS A 259 2.21 -14.79 22.39
CA LYS A 259 3.22 -15.23 21.40
C LYS A 259 2.59 -15.62 20.08
N PHE A 260 3.24 -15.18 19.01
CA PHE A 260 2.92 -15.57 17.64
C PHE A 260 3.99 -16.55 17.12
N PHE A 261 3.54 -17.73 16.75
CA PHE A 261 4.38 -18.82 16.20
C PHE A 261 4.15 -18.88 14.70
N TRP A 262 4.98 -18.19 13.94
CA TRP A 262 4.88 -18.17 12.49
C TRP A 262 5.66 -19.30 11.85
N ASP A 263 5.09 -19.88 10.79
CA ASP A 263 5.64 -21.01 10.01
C ASP A 263 5.82 -20.65 8.54
N THR A 264 5.17 -19.58 8.07
CA THR A 264 5.25 -19.11 6.70
C THR A 264 5.66 -17.62 6.68
N TYR A 265 6.47 -17.26 5.70
CA TYR A 265 7.00 -15.93 5.47
C TYR A 265 6.98 -15.62 3.98
N GLY A 266 6.47 -14.45 3.59
CA GLY A 266 6.40 -14.03 2.19
C GLY A 266 6.48 -12.53 1.98
N GLU A 267 6.80 -12.14 0.75
CA GLU A 267 6.73 -10.76 0.29
C GLU A 267 5.28 -10.42 -0.07
N ILE A 268 4.82 -9.22 0.30
CA ILE A 268 3.48 -8.74 -0.04
C ILE A 268 3.43 -8.25 -1.48
N ASP A 269 4.46 -7.53 -1.93
CA ASP A 269 4.52 -6.98 -3.28
C ASP A 269 5.97 -6.95 -3.79
N TRP A 270 6.21 -7.53 -4.96
CA TRP A 270 7.52 -7.64 -5.59
C TRP A 270 7.87 -6.45 -6.51
N GLY A 271 6.95 -5.52 -6.73
CA GLY A 271 7.20 -4.30 -7.50
C GLY A 271 8.15 -3.34 -6.78
N MET A 272 8.39 -2.19 -7.36
CA MET A 272 9.28 -1.18 -6.80
C MET A 272 8.56 -0.26 -5.81
N ASP A 273 7.28 -0.03 -6.02
CA ASP A 273 6.52 1.02 -5.33
C ASP A 273 5.35 0.44 -4.54
N TYR A 274 5.66 -0.10 -3.35
CA TYR A 274 4.66 -0.59 -2.42
C TYR A 274 5.21 -0.60 -1.00
N TYR A 275 4.49 0.01 -0.04
CA TYR A 275 4.93 0.06 1.35
C TYR A 275 3.76 0.19 2.32
N ALA A 276 3.98 -0.15 3.60
CA ALA A 276 3.12 0.12 4.75
C ALA A 276 1.64 -0.29 4.56
N PRO A 277 1.30 -1.51 4.10
CA PRO A 277 -0.08 -1.88 3.90
C PRO A 277 -0.88 -1.88 5.20
N GLN A 278 -2.16 -1.49 5.09
CA GLN A 278 -3.16 -1.70 6.15
C GLN A 278 -4.27 -2.64 5.68
N VAL A 279 -4.87 -3.35 6.62
CA VAL A 279 -5.88 -4.37 6.38
C VAL A 279 -7.13 -4.10 7.20
N ILE A 280 -8.28 -4.27 6.56
CA ILE A 280 -9.59 -4.31 7.22
C ILE A 280 -10.29 -5.64 6.95
N LYS A 281 -11.22 -5.99 7.83
CA LYS A 281 -12.20 -7.06 7.57
C LYS A 281 -13.57 -6.43 7.34
N ASP A 282 -14.14 -6.65 6.15
CA ASP A 282 -15.45 -6.07 5.82
C ASP A 282 -16.63 -6.87 6.41
N GLY A 283 -17.84 -6.32 6.26
CA GLY A 283 -19.07 -6.94 6.75
C GLY A 283 -19.39 -8.30 6.12
N ASN A 284 -18.77 -8.66 5.01
CA ASN A 284 -18.88 -9.96 4.33
C ASN A 284 -17.76 -10.93 4.76
N GLY A 285 -16.85 -10.50 5.62
CA GLY A 285 -15.73 -11.29 6.11
C GLY A 285 -14.52 -11.31 5.18
N ARG A 286 -14.51 -10.49 4.11
CA ARG A 286 -13.33 -10.32 3.26
C ARG A 286 -12.26 -9.53 4.01
N CYS A 287 -11.01 -9.97 3.91
CA CYS A 287 -9.86 -9.16 4.33
C CYS A 287 -9.39 -8.36 3.13
N ILE A 288 -9.45 -7.04 3.24
CA ILE A 288 -9.08 -6.10 2.17
C ILE A 288 -7.89 -5.28 2.63
N MET A 289 -6.87 -5.19 1.81
CA MET A 289 -5.67 -4.42 2.07
C MET A 289 -5.51 -3.27 1.08
N ILE A 290 -4.85 -2.21 1.54
CA ILE A 290 -4.36 -1.11 0.71
C ILE A 290 -2.95 -0.74 1.16
N GLY A 291 -2.08 -0.31 0.24
CA GLY A 291 -0.70 0.07 0.55
C GLY A 291 -0.27 1.32 -0.21
N TRP A 292 0.72 2.01 0.30
CA TRP A 292 1.29 3.19 -0.34
C TRP A 292 1.99 2.81 -1.64
N MET A 293 1.62 3.48 -2.72
CA MET A 293 2.24 3.34 -4.03
C MET A 293 3.29 4.42 -4.25
N ASN A 294 4.45 4.17 -3.77
CA ASN A 294 5.77 4.74 -3.97
C ASN A 294 6.78 3.92 -3.15
N SER A 295 8.01 4.33 -3.13
CA SER A 295 9.04 3.77 -2.24
C SER A 295 9.88 4.88 -1.64
N TRP A 296 10.48 4.59 -0.48
CA TRP A 296 11.39 5.50 0.18
C TRP A 296 12.72 5.64 -0.59
N ASN A 297 13.34 6.80 -0.45
CA ASN A 297 14.62 7.13 -1.11
C ASN A 297 15.82 6.27 -0.70
N TRP A 298 15.69 5.53 0.41
CA TRP A 298 16.71 4.56 0.85
C TRP A 298 16.61 3.19 0.17
N MET A 299 15.54 2.96 -0.63
CA MET A 299 15.42 1.74 -1.42
C MET A 299 16.38 1.75 -2.62
N PRO A 300 17.01 0.60 -2.97
CA PRO A 300 18.08 0.56 -3.97
C PRO A 300 17.65 0.93 -5.40
N TRP A 301 16.38 0.94 -5.71
CA TRP A 301 15.80 1.32 -7.00
C TRP A 301 15.22 2.74 -7.04
N CYS A 302 15.22 3.45 -5.93
CA CYS A 302 14.80 4.84 -5.83
C CYS A 302 16.07 5.73 -5.82
N ASP A 303 16.13 6.72 -6.70
CA ASP A 303 17.23 7.68 -6.74
C ASP A 303 16.99 8.95 -5.90
N GLY A 304 15.91 8.94 -5.11
CA GLY A 304 15.46 10.08 -4.31
C GLY A 304 14.67 11.11 -5.11
N THR A 305 14.36 10.84 -6.36
CA THR A 305 13.55 11.74 -7.20
C THR A 305 12.08 11.34 -7.16
N TYR A 306 11.25 12.23 -6.68
CA TYR A 306 9.78 12.10 -6.71
C TYR A 306 9.25 13.00 -7.82
N TYR A 307 9.00 12.43 -9.00
CA TYR A 307 8.77 13.18 -10.23
C TYR A 307 7.61 14.17 -10.14
N THR A 308 6.47 13.72 -9.63
CA THR A 308 5.26 14.55 -9.51
C THR A 308 5.33 15.58 -8.38
N SER A 309 6.31 15.49 -7.48
CA SER A 309 6.50 16.49 -6.43
C SER A 309 6.72 17.90 -7.00
N LYS A 310 7.42 17.99 -8.14
CA LYS A 310 7.64 19.25 -8.87
C LYS A 310 6.37 19.85 -9.48
N MET A 311 5.30 19.07 -9.51
CA MET A 311 3.99 19.44 -10.08
C MET A 311 2.96 19.71 -9.00
N GLY A 312 3.33 19.60 -7.71
CA GLY A 312 2.49 19.96 -6.57
C GLY A 312 1.84 18.79 -5.85
N TRP A 313 2.11 17.53 -6.24
CA TRP A 313 1.65 16.36 -5.48
C TRP A 313 2.65 15.20 -5.58
N CYS A 314 2.62 14.31 -4.60
CA CYS A 314 3.35 13.05 -4.65
C CYS A 314 2.71 12.00 -3.76
N GLY A 315 2.56 10.81 -4.29
CA GLY A 315 2.04 9.64 -3.58
C GLY A 315 0.57 9.36 -3.85
N GLY A 316 0.25 8.09 -3.74
CA GLY A 316 -1.08 7.52 -3.90
C GLY A 316 -1.12 6.12 -3.31
N MET A 317 -2.21 5.40 -3.52
CA MET A 317 -2.36 4.03 -3.04
C MET A 317 -2.43 3.06 -4.21
N ALA A 318 -1.81 1.90 -4.03
CA ALA A 318 -1.99 0.74 -4.90
C ALA A 318 -3.46 0.32 -4.93
N LEU A 319 -3.87 -0.44 -5.93
CA LEU A 319 -5.22 -0.99 -5.97
C LEU A 319 -5.53 -1.77 -4.70
N PRO A 320 -6.69 -1.57 -4.10
CA PRO A 320 -7.13 -2.39 -2.98
C PRO A 320 -7.19 -3.87 -3.40
N ARG A 321 -6.75 -4.76 -2.50
CA ARG A 321 -6.65 -6.20 -2.78
C ARG A 321 -7.40 -7.00 -1.73
N GLU A 322 -8.15 -7.98 -2.16
CA GLU A 322 -8.73 -9.00 -1.31
C GLU A 322 -7.70 -10.08 -1.01
N LEU A 323 -7.57 -10.43 0.25
CA LEU A 323 -6.62 -11.43 0.73
C LEU A 323 -7.29 -12.81 0.82
N ARG A 324 -6.63 -13.80 0.28
CA ARG A 324 -7.01 -15.20 0.43
C ARG A 324 -5.81 -16.00 0.93
N LEU A 325 -6.06 -16.92 1.83
CA LEU A 325 -5.05 -17.82 2.37
C LEU A 325 -5.20 -19.21 1.75
N ASP A 326 -4.14 -19.80 1.23
CA ASP A 326 -4.14 -21.17 0.76
C ASP A 326 -3.85 -22.20 1.89
N GLU A 327 -3.95 -23.49 1.57
CA GLU A 327 -3.72 -24.58 2.52
C GLU A 327 -2.27 -24.66 3.05
N LEU A 328 -1.33 -24.03 2.36
CA LEU A 328 0.08 -23.95 2.76
C LEU A 328 0.39 -22.69 3.58
N GLY A 329 -0.61 -21.90 3.93
CA GLY A 329 -0.44 -20.67 4.69
C GLY A 329 0.11 -19.49 3.87
N ARG A 330 0.04 -19.54 2.53
CA ARG A 330 0.52 -18.48 1.65
C ARG A 330 -0.64 -17.56 1.27
N LEU A 331 -0.37 -16.26 1.23
CA LEU A 331 -1.35 -15.25 0.83
C LEU A 331 -1.41 -15.09 -0.68
N HIS A 332 -2.63 -14.84 -1.15
CA HIS A 332 -2.96 -14.41 -2.50
C HIS A 332 -3.57 -13.02 -2.42
N PHE A 333 -3.21 -12.15 -3.36
CA PHE A 333 -3.49 -10.71 -3.36
C PHE A 333 -4.32 -10.34 -4.59
N GLU A 334 -5.60 -10.66 -4.59
CA GLU A 334 -6.48 -10.43 -5.73
C GLU A 334 -6.99 -8.98 -5.76
N PRO A 335 -6.89 -8.24 -6.89
CA PRO A 335 -7.53 -6.93 -6.99
C PRO A 335 -9.01 -7.02 -6.68
N VAL A 336 -9.54 -6.05 -5.92
CA VAL A 336 -10.95 -6.08 -5.48
C VAL A 336 -11.90 -6.14 -6.67
N GLN A 337 -12.96 -6.91 -6.52
CA GLN A 337 -13.91 -7.16 -7.60
C GLN A 337 -14.72 -5.92 -8.00
N GLU A 338 -14.78 -4.91 -7.16
CA GLU A 338 -15.44 -3.63 -7.39
C GLU A 338 -14.89 -2.91 -8.64
N LEU A 339 -13.62 -3.10 -8.97
CA LEU A 339 -13.01 -2.59 -10.20
C LEU A 339 -13.73 -3.05 -11.47
N LYS A 340 -14.35 -4.24 -11.44
CA LYS A 340 -15.09 -4.79 -12.59
C LYS A 340 -16.30 -3.94 -12.98
N ASN A 341 -16.84 -3.14 -12.05
CA ASN A 341 -17.98 -2.25 -12.31
C ASN A 341 -17.60 -1.06 -13.20
N TYR A 342 -16.31 -0.78 -13.35
CA TYR A 342 -15.77 0.31 -14.15
C TYR A 342 -15.26 -0.13 -15.52
N ARG A 343 -15.33 -1.43 -15.82
CA ARG A 343 -14.94 -1.99 -17.12
C ARG A 343 -15.92 -1.56 -18.20
N THR A 344 -15.38 -1.14 -19.33
CA THR A 344 -16.17 -1.00 -20.57
C THR A 344 -16.47 -2.36 -21.19
N GLU A 345 -17.07 -2.36 -22.39
CA GLU A 345 -17.20 -3.59 -23.19
C GLU A 345 -15.80 -4.18 -23.49
N PRO A 346 -15.62 -5.51 -23.35
CA PRO A 346 -14.33 -6.15 -23.55
C PRO A 346 -13.90 -6.12 -25.00
N LYS A 347 -12.60 -5.95 -25.25
CA LYS A 347 -11.95 -6.35 -26.50
C LYS A 347 -11.24 -7.68 -26.28
N GLU A 348 -11.35 -8.56 -27.27
CA GLU A 348 -10.80 -9.91 -27.19
C GLU A 348 -9.97 -10.26 -28.42
N MET A 349 -8.86 -10.96 -28.17
CA MET A 349 -8.06 -11.64 -29.19
C MET A 349 -7.87 -13.09 -28.73
N VAL A 350 -8.04 -14.05 -29.64
CA VAL A 350 -7.94 -15.49 -29.32
C VAL A 350 -7.02 -16.20 -30.27
N SER A 351 -6.28 -17.19 -29.78
CA SER A 351 -5.42 -18.08 -30.55
C SER A 351 -4.41 -17.34 -31.45
N VAL A 352 -3.68 -16.39 -30.88
CA VAL A 352 -2.73 -15.55 -31.60
C VAL A 352 -1.30 -16.05 -31.39
N ILE A 353 -0.45 -15.86 -32.39
CA ILE A 353 1.00 -16.13 -32.30
C ILE A 353 1.74 -14.79 -32.37
N ALA A 354 2.65 -14.58 -31.43
CA ALA A 354 3.58 -13.45 -31.44
C ALA A 354 5.01 -13.96 -31.63
N GLU A 355 5.64 -13.48 -32.68
CA GLU A 355 7.05 -13.72 -33.03
C GLU A 355 7.93 -12.59 -32.50
N GLU A 356 9.16 -12.47 -32.96
CA GLU A 356 10.12 -11.46 -32.52
C GLU A 356 9.70 -10.03 -32.90
N GLU A 357 9.06 -9.84 -34.05
CA GLU A 357 8.47 -8.55 -34.43
C GLU A 357 7.36 -8.14 -33.50
N GLY A 358 6.68 -9.11 -32.88
CA GLY A 358 5.58 -8.93 -31.92
C GLY A 358 4.27 -8.53 -32.58
N ILE A 359 3.23 -8.57 -31.76
CA ILE A 359 1.87 -8.14 -32.10
C ILE A 359 1.44 -6.95 -31.25
N SER A 360 0.73 -6.01 -31.83
CA SER A 360 0.11 -4.92 -31.10
C SER A 360 -1.19 -5.38 -30.45
N ILE A 361 -1.42 -4.94 -29.23
CA ILE A 361 -2.68 -5.12 -28.51
C ILE A 361 -3.40 -3.77 -28.50
N GLU A 362 -4.63 -3.78 -28.98
CA GLU A 362 -5.51 -2.61 -28.94
C GLU A 362 -6.59 -2.82 -27.89
N THR A 363 -6.65 -1.92 -26.92
CA THR A 363 -7.73 -1.83 -25.93
C THR A 363 -8.70 -0.72 -26.32
N ALA A 364 -9.72 -0.45 -25.52
CA ALA A 364 -10.58 0.73 -25.72
C ALA A 364 -9.89 2.02 -25.27
N ASP A 365 -8.93 1.91 -24.34
CA ASP A 365 -8.04 2.99 -23.90
C ASP A 365 -6.75 2.35 -23.38
N ASN A 366 -5.66 2.44 -24.14
CA ASN A 366 -4.39 1.80 -23.81
C ASN A 366 -3.66 2.44 -22.62
N SER A 367 -4.07 3.65 -22.24
CA SER A 367 -3.48 4.40 -21.12
C SER A 367 -4.16 4.11 -19.78
N HIS A 368 -5.44 3.68 -19.82
CA HIS A 368 -6.27 3.42 -18.63
C HIS A 368 -7.05 2.13 -18.83
N CYS A 369 -6.40 1.01 -18.64
CA CYS A 369 -7.00 -0.29 -18.95
C CYS A 369 -6.59 -1.40 -17.98
N GLU A 370 -7.42 -2.41 -18.00
CA GLU A 370 -7.19 -3.71 -17.41
C GLU A 370 -7.04 -4.74 -18.52
N MET A 371 -6.07 -5.64 -18.39
CA MET A 371 -5.84 -6.74 -19.33
C MET A 371 -5.61 -8.06 -18.61
N ILE A 372 -6.22 -9.12 -19.12
CA ILE A 372 -5.93 -10.51 -18.76
C ILE A 372 -5.39 -11.21 -19.98
N ILE A 373 -4.20 -11.78 -19.86
CA ILE A 373 -3.47 -12.45 -20.94
C ILE A 373 -3.19 -13.89 -20.53
N ASP A 374 -3.75 -14.84 -21.28
CA ASP A 374 -3.54 -16.27 -21.10
C ASP A 374 -2.56 -16.80 -22.17
N PHE A 375 -1.44 -17.36 -21.73
CA PHE A 375 -0.41 -17.94 -22.59
C PHE A 375 -0.47 -19.46 -22.60
N ASN A 376 -0.22 -20.08 -23.74
CA ASN A 376 0.00 -21.52 -23.88
C ASN A 376 1.50 -21.82 -23.76
N LEU A 377 1.94 -22.28 -22.62
CA LEU A 377 3.35 -22.56 -22.36
C LEU A 377 3.87 -23.75 -23.17
N LYS A 378 3.06 -24.83 -23.34
CA LYS A 378 3.46 -26.03 -24.12
C LYS A 378 3.65 -25.74 -25.61
N GLY A 379 2.96 -24.74 -26.11
CA GLY A 379 3.07 -24.35 -27.52
C GLY A 379 4.01 -23.18 -27.77
N THR A 380 4.53 -22.54 -26.74
CA THR A 380 5.48 -21.44 -26.80
C THR A 380 6.90 -21.98 -26.89
N THR A 381 7.71 -21.45 -27.81
CA THR A 381 9.12 -21.82 -28.00
C THR A 381 10.06 -20.69 -27.60
N ALA A 382 9.55 -19.49 -27.34
CA ALA A 382 10.32 -18.36 -26.87
C ALA A 382 10.99 -18.64 -25.51
N GLU A 383 12.20 -18.14 -25.32
CA GLU A 383 12.88 -18.14 -24.00
C GLU A 383 12.26 -17.10 -23.05
N ILE A 384 11.84 -15.95 -23.63
CA ILE A 384 11.20 -14.86 -22.89
C ILE A 384 9.91 -14.44 -23.58
N ILE A 385 8.83 -14.36 -22.82
CA ILE A 385 7.62 -13.62 -23.21
C ILE A 385 7.81 -12.19 -22.75
N GLN A 386 7.84 -11.24 -23.68
CA GLN A 386 7.97 -9.83 -23.37
C GLN A 386 6.67 -9.09 -23.66
N LEU A 387 6.11 -8.47 -22.63
CA LEU A 387 5.03 -7.49 -22.72
C LEU A 387 5.63 -6.09 -22.64
N GLU A 388 5.39 -5.26 -23.64
CA GLU A 388 5.74 -3.86 -23.69
C GLU A 388 4.47 -3.05 -23.49
N VAL A 389 4.45 -2.14 -22.50
CA VAL A 389 3.33 -1.27 -22.18
C VAL A 389 3.81 0.16 -22.02
N LYS A 390 2.90 1.12 -22.04
CA LYS A 390 3.22 2.55 -21.94
C LYS A 390 4.41 2.89 -22.83
N SER A 391 4.30 2.57 -24.12
CA SER A 391 5.43 2.67 -25.05
C SER A 391 5.16 3.59 -26.24
N ASN A 392 6.23 4.21 -26.70
CA ASN A 392 6.32 4.94 -27.97
C ASN A 392 7.64 4.57 -28.66
N GLU A 393 8.21 5.45 -29.47
CA GLU A 393 9.49 5.18 -30.15
C GLU A 393 10.71 5.25 -29.22
N LYS A 394 10.60 5.96 -28.09
CA LYS A 394 11.70 6.25 -27.18
C LYS A 394 11.53 5.60 -25.82
N GLU A 395 10.37 5.80 -25.21
CA GLU A 395 10.04 5.35 -23.87
C GLU A 395 9.24 4.06 -23.91
N LYS A 396 9.43 3.22 -22.88
CA LYS A 396 8.68 1.97 -22.70
C LYS A 396 8.87 1.37 -21.32
N VAL A 397 7.89 0.61 -20.92
CA VAL A 397 7.96 -0.29 -19.77
C VAL A 397 7.92 -1.72 -20.29
N LEU A 398 8.81 -2.57 -19.76
CA LEU A 398 8.90 -3.97 -20.16
C LEU A 398 8.55 -4.89 -18.98
N VAL A 399 7.74 -5.89 -19.26
CA VAL A 399 7.51 -7.05 -18.39
C VAL A 399 8.04 -8.29 -19.11
N ASN A 400 9.07 -8.90 -18.55
CA ASN A 400 9.76 -10.05 -19.12
C ASN A 400 9.46 -11.31 -18.29
N LEU A 401 8.73 -12.27 -18.86
CA LEU A 401 8.58 -13.61 -18.30
C LEU A 401 9.68 -14.49 -18.87
N ASN A 402 10.71 -14.77 -18.09
CA ASN A 402 11.77 -15.69 -18.47
C ASN A 402 11.34 -17.12 -18.14
N LEU A 403 10.91 -17.87 -19.15
CA LEU A 403 10.37 -19.21 -18.98
C LEU A 403 11.45 -20.24 -18.59
N LYS A 404 12.69 -19.98 -18.99
CA LYS A 404 13.83 -20.86 -18.69
C LYS A 404 14.30 -20.73 -17.25
N LEU A 405 14.30 -19.52 -16.70
CA LEU A 405 14.71 -19.23 -15.32
C LEU A 405 13.56 -19.33 -14.33
N GLY A 406 12.30 -19.29 -14.80
CA GLY A 406 11.14 -19.19 -13.94
C GLY A 406 11.08 -17.85 -13.19
N GLU A 407 11.40 -16.76 -13.89
CA GLU A 407 11.46 -15.41 -13.32
C GLU A 407 10.55 -14.44 -14.09
N ILE A 408 9.98 -13.49 -13.38
CA ILE A 408 9.34 -12.31 -13.93
C ILE A 408 10.16 -11.07 -13.58
N GLU A 409 10.41 -10.23 -14.59
CA GLU A 409 11.12 -8.96 -14.43
C GLU A 409 10.21 -7.81 -14.86
N PHE A 410 10.09 -6.80 -14.02
CA PHE A 410 9.56 -5.50 -14.38
C PHE A 410 10.71 -4.52 -14.61
N ASP A 411 10.74 -3.88 -15.78
CA ASP A 411 11.81 -2.96 -16.19
C ASP A 411 11.21 -1.61 -16.64
N ARG A 412 11.44 -0.56 -15.83
CA ARG A 412 11.09 0.82 -16.14
C ARG A 412 12.30 1.70 -16.48
N SER A 413 13.46 1.10 -16.73
CA SER A 413 14.69 1.84 -17.01
C SER A 413 14.68 2.62 -18.34
N HIS A 414 13.64 2.42 -19.15
CA HIS A 414 13.42 3.09 -20.43
C HIS A 414 12.35 4.18 -20.37
N THR A 415 12.02 4.69 -19.20
CA THR A 415 11.10 5.80 -18.99
C THR A 415 11.85 7.12 -18.85
N PHE A 416 11.17 8.26 -18.99
CA PHE A 416 11.87 9.57 -19.01
C PHE A 416 12.25 10.09 -17.61
N ASP A 417 11.75 9.48 -16.55
CA ASP A 417 12.06 9.83 -15.16
C ASP A 417 13.39 9.25 -14.66
N HIS A 418 14.05 8.43 -15.48
CA HIS A 418 15.36 7.83 -15.20
C HIS A 418 15.44 7.01 -13.91
N LEU A 419 14.33 6.60 -13.35
CA LEU A 419 14.34 5.62 -12.26
C LEU A 419 14.94 4.32 -12.79
N LYS A 420 16.23 4.13 -12.57
CA LYS A 420 17.05 3.01 -13.09
C LYS A 420 16.66 1.68 -12.49
N SER A 421 15.42 1.29 -12.61
CA SER A 421 15.02 0.16 -11.81
C SER A 421 14.45 -0.95 -12.65
N LYS A 422 15.06 -2.11 -12.39
CA LYS A 422 14.52 -3.42 -12.76
C LYS A 422 14.33 -4.19 -11.50
N ARG A 423 13.21 -4.87 -11.41
CA ARG A 423 12.97 -5.77 -10.29
C ARG A 423 12.54 -7.13 -10.81
N ARG A 424 13.06 -8.17 -10.14
CA ARG A 424 12.80 -9.57 -10.49
C ARG A 424 12.29 -10.32 -9.29
N CYS A 425 11.46 -11.29 -9.55
CA CYS A 425 11.10 -12.31 -8.59
C CYS A 425 10.89 -13.65 -9.26
N SER A 426 10.85 -14.71 -8.48
CA SER A 426 10.48 -16.02 -8.98
C SER A 426 9.04 -16.00 -9.48
N PHE A 427 8.83 -16.65 -10.62
CA PHE A 427 7.52 -16.85 -11.20
C PHE A 427 7.29 -18.35 -11.41
N ARG A 428 6.17 -18.81 -10.93
CA ARG A 428 5.69 -20.17 -11.22
C ARG A 428 4.26 -20.08 -11.67
N SER A 429 3.97 -20.64 -12.84
CA SER A 429 2.57 -20.77 -13.25
C SER A 429 1.90 -21.89 -12.42
N VAL A 430 0.61 -21.74 -12.20
CA VAL A 430 -0.23 -22.77 -11.54
C VAL A 430 -0.33 -24.03 -12.40
N SER A 431 -0.14 -23.90 -13.72
CA SER A 431 -0.19 -24.98 -14.69
C SER A 431 1.08 -25.04 -15.53
N GLU A 432 1.63 -26.24 -15.75
CA GLU A 432 2.71 -26.46 -16.74
C GLU A 432 2.26 -26.18 -18.20
N ALA A 433 0.97 -26.11 -18.46
CA ALA A 433 0.42 -25.94 -19.79
C ALA A 433 0.15 -24.47 -20.15
N SER A 434 -0.14 -23.64 -19.16
CA SER A 434 -0.56 -22.25 -19.35
C SER A 434 -0.16 -21.37 -18.18
N CYS A 435 -0.01 -20.07 -18.44
CA CYS A 435 0.06 -19.06 -17.39
C CYS A 435 -0.79 -17.86 -17.76
N ARG A 436 -1.18 -17.11 -16.75
CA ARG A 436 -1.95 -15.87 -16.85
C ARG A 436 -1.16 -14.72 -16.27
N ILE A 437 -1.25 -13.58 -16.95
CA ILE A 437 -0.84 -12.30 -16.41
C ILE A 437 -2.05 -11.37 -16.41
N HIS A 438 -2.28 -10.72 -15.29
CA HIS A 438 -3.33 -9.74 -15.11
C HIS A 438 -2.66 -8.39 -14.88
N VAL A 439 -2.95 -7.39 -15.71
CA VAL A 439 -2.26 -6.10 -15.74
C VAL A 439 -3.26 -4.97 -15.64
N PHE A 440 -2.96 -4.00 -14.79
CA PHE A 440 -3.65 -2.72 -14.70
C PHE A 440 -2.70 -1.60 -15.13
N ILE A 441 -3.14 -0.74 -16.02
CA ILE A 441 -2.39 0.43 -16.52
C ILE A 441 -3.20 1.68 -16.21
N ASP A 442 -2.62 2.60 -15.46
CA ASP A 442 -3.18 3.92 -15.20
C ASP A 442 -2.21 5.03 -15.65
N SER A 443 -2.55 6.29 -15.49
CA SER A 443 -1.78 7.44 -15.97
C SER A 443 -0.31 7.34 -15.58
N ALA A 444 -0.02 7.06 -14.33
CA ALA A 444 1.34 7.02 -13.78
C ALA A 444 1.68 5.71 -13.04
N SER A 445 0.98 4.61 -13.36
CA SER A 445 1.25 3.32 -12.72
C SER A 445 1.02 2.13 -13.65
N VAL A 446 1.67 1.02 -13.29
CA VAL A 446 1.42 -0.32 -13.84
C VAL A 446 1.45 -1.31 -12.69
N GLU A 447 0.34 -1.98 -12.45
CA GLU A 447 0.25 -3.10 -11.52
C GLU A 447 0.11 -4.43 -12.26
N LEU A 448 0.85 -5.43 -11.81
CA LEU A 448 0.94 -6.74 -12.44
C LEU A 448 0.63 -7.82 -11.41
N PHE A 449 -0.15 -8.81 -11.82
CA PHE A 449 -0.50 -9.99 -11.02
C PHE A 449 -0.32 -11.26 -11.83
N THR A 450 0.12 -12.32 -11.17
CA THR A 450 0.19 -13.66 -11.78
C THR A 450 -1.14 -14.40 -11.67
N ASP A 451 -1.26 -15.53 -12.34
CA ASP A 451 -2.49 -16.32 -12.41
C ASP A 451 -3.00 -16.83 -11.06
N ASP A 452 -2.13 -16.98 -10.09
CA ASP A 452 -2.48 -17.39 -8.72
C ASP A 452 -2.58 -16.21 -7.74
N TYR A 453 -2.29 -14.99 -8.19
CA TYR A 453 -2.24 -13.79 -7.36
C TYR A 453 -1.25 -13.86 -6.17
N MET A 454 -0.36 -14.83 -6.14
CA MET A 454 0.72 -14.90 -5.13
C MET A 454 1.86 -13.95 -5.45
N THR A 455 2.03 -13.60 -6.72
CA THR A 455 3.03 -12.64 -7.16
C THR A 455 2.31 -11.42 -7.71
N CYS A 456 2.57 -10.28 -7.12
CA CYS A 456 2.11 -8.98 -7.61
C CYS A 456 3.27 -7.98 -7.60
N MET A 457 3.21 -7.02 -8.51
CA MET A 457 4.23 -6.00 -8.69
C MET A 457 3.57 -4.65 -8.95
N THR A 458 3.66 -3.75 -7.99
CA THR A 458 3.17 -2.38 -8.08
C THR A 458 4.32 -1.45 -8.46
N ASN A 459 4.11 -0.61 -9.48
CA ASN A 459 5.15 0.27 -9.97
C ASN A 459 4.58 1.61 -10.44
N THR A 460 5.15 2.71 -9.98
CA THR A 460 4.96 4.02 -10.59
C THR A 460 5.79 4.12 -11.86
N VAL A 461 5.23 4.72 -12.90
CA VAL A 461 5.90 4.92 -14.18
C VAL A 461 5.49 6.25 -14.79
N TYR A 462 6.47 7.02 -15.21
CA TYR A 462 6.25 8.33 -15.80
C TYR A 462 6.72 8.31 -17.26
N VAL A 463 5.75 8.47 -18.17
CA VAL A 463 5.98 8.50 -19.60
C VAL A 463 5.09 9.60 -20.23
N PRO A 464 5.43 10.13 -21.41
CA PRO A 464 4.56 11.10 -22.09
C PRO A 464 3.23 10.46 -22.52
N GLU A 465 2.18 11.27 -22.66
CA GLU A 465 0.83 10.80 -23.02
C GLU A 465 0.77 9.96 -24.31
N ASN A 466 1.67 10.22 -25.26
CA ASN A 466 1.74 9.46 -26.51
C ASN A 466 2.48 8.12 -26.38
N ALA A 467 2.88 7.72 -25.19
CA ALA A 467 3.41 6.40 -24.89
C ALA A 467 2.26 5.45 -24.52
N ASP A 468 1.40 5.18 -25.49
CA ASP A 468 0.14 4.45 -25.34
C ASP A 468 0.11 3.09 -26.08
N ARG A 469 1.25 2.66 -26.65
CA ARG A 469 1.31 1.38 -27.35
C ARG A 469 1.48 0.23 -26.36
N ILE A 470 0.83 -0.89 -26.70
CA ILE A 470 0.95 -2.16 -25.99
C ILE A 470 1.34 -3.23 -27.03
N LYS A 471 2.37 -4.03 -26.70
CA LYS A 471 2.91 -5.04 -27.61
C LYS A 471 3.32 -6.30 -26.87
N ILE A 472 3.11 -7.46 -27.47
CA ILE A 472 3.61 -8.75 -26.99
C ILE A 472 4.53 -9.34 -28.04
N ARG A 473 5.68 -9.87 -27.64
CA ARG A 473 6.60 -10.59 -28.52
C ARG A 473 7.30 -11.75 -27.82
N GLY A 474 7.78 -12.69 -28.63
CA GLY A 474 8.65 -13.76 -28.20
C GLY A 474 10.12 -13.40 -28.45
N ILE A 475 10.99 -13.60 -27.46
CA ILE A 475 12.43 -13.49 -27.64
C ILE A 475 13.02 -14.89 -27.64
N GLY A 476 13.78 -15.21 -28.69
CA GLY A 476 14.36 -16.54 -28.92
C GLY A 476 13.34 -17.59 -29.36
N GLY A 477 12.20 -17.19 -29.94
CA GLY A 477 11.17 -18.07 -30.43
C GLY A 477 9.79 -17.41 -30.46
N LEU A 478 8.76 -18.19 -30.72
CA LEU A 478 7.37 -17.71 -30.78
C LEU A 478 6.63 -17.89 -29.44
N VAL A 479 5.67 -17.03 -29.21
CA VAL A 479 4.72 -17.09 -28.07
C VAL A 479 3.34 -17.46 -28.59
N LYS A 480 2.72 -18.46 -28.00
CA LYS A 480 1.31 -18.80 -28.26
C LYS A 480 0.42 -18.18 -27.19
N ILE A 481 -0.45 -17.31 -27.62
CA ILE A 481 -1.43 -16.62 -26.77
C ILE A 481 -2.77 -17.32 -26.96
N LEU A 482 -3.34 -17.83 -25.86
CA LEU A 482 -4.67 -18.44 -25.86
C LEU A 482 -5.74 -17.37 -25.99
N LYS A 483 -5.63 -16.34 -25.14
CA LYS A 483 -6.60 -15.26 -25.07
C LYS A 483 -5.96 -13.99 -24.51
N VAL A 484 -6.35 -12.85 -25.07
CA VAL A 484 -6.23 -11.53 -24.46
C VAL A 484 -7.63 -10.99 -24.28
N GLN A 485 -7.98 -10.58 -23.07
CA GLN A 485 -9.17 -9.78 -22.78
C GLN A 485 -8.71 -8.44 -22.21
N SER A 486 -9.31 -7.37 -22.67
CA SER A 486 -8.99 -6.03 -22.17
C SER A 486 -10.25 -5.17 -22.05
N TRP A 487 -10.22 -4.28 -21.08
CA TRP A 487 -11.26 -3.32 -20.77
C TRP A 487 -10.63 -1.95 -20.53
N ALA A 488 -11.19 -0.89 -21.04
CA ALA A 488 -10.89 0.41 -20.48
C ALA A 488 -11.57 0.53 -19.11
N ILE A 489 -10.91 1.19 -18.19
CA ILE A 489 -11.46 1.52 -16.86
C ILE A 489 -11.95 2.96 -16.90
N LYS A 490 -13.24 3.18 -16.66
CA LYS A 490 -13.86 4.51 -16.69
C LYS A 490 -14.65 4.75 -15.41
N LYS A 491 -14.22 5.73 -14.64
CA LYS A 491 -15.07 6.35 -13.61
C LYS A 491 -16.08 7.28 -14.28
N ASN A 492 -17.28 7.30 -13.75
CA ASN A 492 -18.38 8.17 -14.24
C ASN A 492 -18.15 9.61 -13.80
#